data_bed777bf825d8d7fe2251ffdbc48448f
#
_entry.id   bed777bf825d8d7fe2251ffdbc48448f
#
_cell.length_a   1.000
_cell.length_b   1.000
_cell.length_c   1.000
_cell.angle_alpha   90.00
_cell.angle_beta   90.00
_cell.angle_gamma   90.00
#
_symmetry.space_group_name_H-M   'P 1'
#
loop_
_entity.id
_entity.type
_entity.pdbx_description
1 polymer ?
#
loop_
_entity_poly.entity_id
_entity_poly.type
_entity_poly.pdbx_seq_one_letter_code
_entity_poly.pdbx_strand_id
1 'polypeptide(L)'
;MTTNEEIRTAQSKVREAYATRPDSALSTSHASAEVGDGLKCVFKQGTETAVMDLPEIMGGTNKGPTPGFHARAAVSGCVAIGIKMEAANQGILIDSIHVGIEMDFDDSAALGMGSNSAAP
;
A
#
# COMPACT_ATOMS: atom_id res chain seq x y z
N MET A 1 2.44 -22.37 4.64
CA MET A 1 3.13 -21.31 5.37
C MET A 1 4.59 -21.23 4.92
N THR A 2 5.05 -20.04 4.55
CA THR A 2 6.39 -19.87 3.98
C THR A 2 7.43 -19.71 5.07
N THR A 3 8.48 -20.52 5.06
CA THR A 3 9.58 -20.46 6.02
C THR A 3 10.60 -19.39 5.64
N ASN A 4 11.45 -19.00 6.60
CA ASN A 4 12.56 -18.07 6.31
C ASN A 4 13.47 -18.60 5.21
N GLU A 5 13.72 -19.91 5.20
CA GLU A 5 14.57 -20.54 4.18
C GLU A 5 13.94 -20.44 2.80
N GLU A 6 12.63 -20.68 2.70
CA GLU A 6 11.90 -20.55 1.43
C GLU A 6 11.92 -19.12 0.91
N ILE A 7 11.71 -18.16 1.80
CA ILE A 7 11.76 -16.73 1.43
C ILE A 7 13.16 -16.39 0.93
N ARG A 8 14.19 -16.75 1.69
CA ARG A 8 15.58 -16.46 1.34
C ARG A 8 15.99 -17.11 0.01
N THR A 9 15.60 -18.36 -0.19
CA THR A 9 15.89 -19.08 -1.42
C THR A 9 15.24 -18.40 -2.62
N ALA A 10 13.97 -18.06 -2.51
CA ALA A 10 13.26 -17.38 -3.59
C ALA A 10 13.90 -16.03 -3.93
N GLN A 11 14.22 -15.25 -2.91
CA GLN A 11 14.79 -13.92 -3.12
C GLN A 11 16.24 -13.96 -3.58
N SER A 12 16.99 -15.00 -3.23
CA SER A 12 18.35 -15.18 -3.75
C SER A 12 18.36 -15.38 -5.25
N LYS A 13 17.39 -16.11 -5.79
CA LYS A 13 17.26 -16.28 -7.24
C LYS A 13 16.96 -14.96 -7.95
N VAL A 14 16.12 -14.13 -7.33
CA VAL A 14 15.79 -12.81 -7.87
C VAL A 14 17.03 -11.90 -7.85
N ARG A 15 17.78 -11.90 -6.73
CA ARG A 15 19.02 -11.11 -6.63
C ARG A 15 20.02 -11.52 -7.72
N GLU A 16 20.16 -12.81 -7.95
CA GLU A 16 21.05 -13.34 -8.99
C GLU A 16 20.64 -12.86 -10.38
N ALA A 17 19.33 -12.91 -10.67
CA ALA A 17 18.79 -12.42 -11.93
C ALA A 17 19.07 -10.91 -12.11
N TYR A 18 18.86 -10.11 -11.06
CA TYR A 18 19.09 -8.67 -11.09
C TYR A 18 20.58 -8.34 -11.20
N ALA A 19 21.45 -9.14 -10.59
CA ALA A 19 22.90 -8.96 -10.71
C ALA A 19 23.38 -9.22 -12.14
N THR A 20 22.81 -10.23 -12.80
CA THR A 20 23.14 -10.59 -14.18
C THR A 20 22.55 -9.60 -15.19
N ARG A 21 21.32 -9.16 -14.95
CA ARG A 21 20.60 -8.22 -15.82
C ARG A 21 19.95 -7.13 -14.96
N PRO A 22 20.71 -6.08 -14.62
CA PRO A 22 20.19 -5.02 -13.74
C PRO A 22 18.90 -4.36 -14.22
N ASP A 23 18.71 -4.24 -15.54
CA ASP A 23 17.50 -3.63 -16.10
C ASP A 23 16.24 -4.43 -15.79
N SER A 24 16.39 -5.74 -15.50
CA SER A 24 15.23 -6.58 -15.16
C SER A 24 14.63 -6.23 -13.79
N ALA A 25 15.35 -5.48 -12.96
CA ALA A 25 14.85 -5.00 -11.68
C ALA A 25 13.93 -3.78 -11.82
N LEU A 26 13.95 -3.13 -12.97
CA LEU A 26 13.15 -1.95 -13.24
C LEU A 26 11.77 -2.37 -13.74
N SER A 27 10.73 -1.77 -13.18
CA SER A 27 9.37 -2.05 -13.60
C SER A 27 8.54 -0.79 -13.58
N THR A 28 7.52 -0.76 -14.43
CA THR A 28 6.53 0.30 -14.45
C THR A 28 5.16 -0.34 -14.33
N SER A 29 4.41 0.06 -13.32
CA SER A 29 3.05 -0.41 -13.13
C SER A 29 2.08 0.66 -13.61
N HIS A 30 0.99 0.21 -14.22
CA HIS A 30 -0.08 1.10 -14.67
C HIS A 30 -1.34 0.77 -13.89
N ALA A 31 -1.97 1.80 -13.37
CA ALA A 31 -3.20 1.65 -12.61
C ALA A 31 -4.09 2.86 -12.86
N SER A 32 -5.36 2.74 -12.54
CA SER A 32 -6.31 3.83 -12.71
C SER A 32 -7.32 3.86 -11.58
N ALA A 33 -7.88 5.04 -11.33
CA ALA A 33 -8.95 5.25 -10.40
C ALA A 33 -10.07 6.00 -11.10
N GLU A 34 -11.31 5.57 -10.89
CA GLU A 34 -12.46 6.17 -11.54
C GLU A 34 -13.54 6.46 -10.51
N VAL A 35 -14.06 7.68 -10.57
CA VAL A 35 -15.22 8.11 -9.79
C VAL A 35 -16.32 8.45 -10.80
N GLY A 36 -17.46 7.79 -10.66
CA GLY A 36 -18.65 8.07 -11.48
C GLY A 36 -19.66 8.90 -10.71
N ASP A 37 -20.84 8.35 -10.50
CA ASP A 37 -21.86 8.99 -9.66
C ASP A 37 -21.41 8.95 -8.20
N GLY A 38 -21.54 10.07 -7.49
CA GLY A 38 -21.15 10.15 -6.09
C GLY A 38 -19.64 10.17 -5.92
N LEU A 39 -19.17 9.70 -4.76
CA LEU A 39 -17.76 9.74 -4.38
C LEU A 39 -17.09 8.36 -4.36
N LYS A 40 -17.84 7.29 -4.65
CA LYS A 40 -17.26 5.96 -4.70
C LYS A 40 -16.20 5.90 -5.81
N CYS A 41 -15.00 5.48 -5.44
CA CYS A 41 -13.89 5.35 -6.36
C CYS A 41 -13.52 3.89 -6.53
N VAL A 42 -13.35 3.45 -7.77
CA VAL A 42 -12.86 2.11 -8.06
C VAL A 42 -11.46 2.22 -8.63
N PHE A 43 -10.52 1.64 -7.90
CA PHE A 43 -9.12 1.55 -8.32
C PHE A 43 -8.89 0.20 -8.97
N LYS A 44 -8.14 0.18 -10.07
CA LYS A 44 -7.82 -1.04 -10.81
C LYS A 44 -6.37 -1.08 -11.22
N GLN A 45 -5.77 -2.24 -11.03
CA GLN A 45 -4.44 -2.54 -11.56
C GLN A 45 -4.45 -3.99 -12.06
N GLY A 46 -4.40 -4.18 -13.36
CA GLY A 46 -4.58 -5.51 -13.95
C GLY A 46 -5.97 -6.06 -13.61
N THR A 47 -6.00 -7.23 -12.98
CA THR A 47 -7.24 -7.86 -12.51
C THR A 47 -7.57 -7.51 -11.06
N GLU A 48 -6.68 -6.78 -10.37
CA GLU A 48 -6.87 -6.39 -8.98
C GLU A 48 -7.71 -5.13 -8.89
N THR A 49 -8.61 -5.08 -7.92
CA THR A 49 -9.45 -3.90 -7.70
C THR A 49 -9.52 -3.55 -6.22
N ALA A 50 -9.74 -2.27 -5.95
CA ALA A 50 -10.03 -1.78 -4.62
C ALA A 50 -11.12 -0.72 -4.72
N VAL A 51 -12.00 -0.69 -3.72
CA VAL A 51 -13.07 0.31 -3.66
C VAL A 51 -12.79 1.24 -2.49
N MET A 52 -12.85 2.53 -2.77
CA MET A 52 -12.71 3.59 -1.79
C MET A 52 -13.96 4.45 -1.80
N ASP A 53 -14.33 4.98 -0.65
CA ASP A 53 -15.48 5.87 -0.55
C ASP A 53 -15.30 6.77 0.67
N LEU A 54 -16.22 7.67 0.87
CA LEU A 54 -16.28 8.48 2.08
C LEU A 54 -17.53 8.10 2.88
N PRO A 55 -17.55 8.41 4.19
CA PRO A 55 -18.74 8.20 4.99
C PRO A 55 -19.87 9.14 4.56
N GLU A 56 -21.08 8.79 4.93
CA GLU A 56 -22.27 9.55 4.54
C GLU A 56 -22.23 11.01 5.00
N ILE A 57 -21.63 11.26 6.16
CA ILE A 57 -21.49 12.62 6.68
C ILE A 57 -20.66 13.52 5.75
N MET A 58 -19.80 12.91 4.93
CA MET A 58 -18.97 13.63 3.97
C MET A 58 -19.53 13.55 2.54
N GLY A 59 -20.74 13.05 2.39
CA GLY A 59 -21.39 12.94 1.09
C GLY A 59 -21.13 11.64 0.34
N GLY A 60 -20.44 10.70 0.96
CA GLY A 60 -20.21 9.38 0.37
C GLY A 60 -21.36 8.42 0.64
N THR A 61 -21.19 7.19 0.21
CA THR A 61 -22.16 6.11 0.44
C THR A 61 -21.57 4.95 1.24
N ASN A 62 -20.38 5.13 1.79
CA ASN A 62 -19.72 4.17 2.66
C ASN A 62 -19.60 2.77 2.05
N LYS A 63 -19.30 2.71 0.75
CA LYS A 63 -19.18 1.43 0.02
C LYS A 63 -17.78 0.83 0.09
N GLY A 64 -16.83 1.54 0.65
CA GLY A 64 -15.47 1.06 0.86
C GLY A 64 -14.74 1.92 1.86
N PRO A 65 -13.56 1.47 2.33
CA PRO A 65 -12.73 2.27 3.23
C PRO A 65 -12.27 3.56 2.54
N THR A 66 -11.93 4.56 3.35
CA THR A 66 -11.42 5.83 2.82
C THR A 66 -10.05 5.66 2.16
N PRO A 67 -9.64 6.62 1.30
CA PRO A 67 -8.28 6.60 0.76
C PRO A 67 -7.20 6.58 1.85
N GLY A 68 -7.42 7.27 2.96
CA GLY A 68 -6.49 7.26 4.10
C GLY A 68 -6.26 5.87 4.68
N PHE A 69 -7.31 5.06 4.76
CA PHE A 69 -7.19 3.65 5.16
C PHE A 69 -6.22 2.90 4.23
N HIS A 70 -6.40 3.06 2.93
CA HIS A 70 -5.54 2.39 1.95
C HIS A 70 -4.10 2.87 2.01
N ALA A 71 -3.89 4.17 2.25
CA ALA A 71 -2.56 4.73 2.40
C ALA A 71 -1.85 4.13 3.62
N ARG A 72 -2.53 4.07 4.77
CA ARG A 72 -1.96 3.47 5.97
C ARG A 72 -1.69 1.97 5.79
N ALA A 73 -2.60 1.26 5.14
CA ALA A 73 -2.41 -0.16 4.86
C ALA A 73 -1.17 -0.39 4.00
N ALA A 74 -0.97 0.40 2.95
CA ALA A 74 0.17 0.26 2.05
C ALA A 74 1.49 0.53 2.77
N VAL A 75 1.56 1.61 3.54
CA VAL A 75 2.80 1.99 4.24
C VAL A 75 3.15 0.98 5.32
N SER A 76 2.18 0.64 6.20
CA SER A 76 2.45 -0.31 7.29
C SER A 76 2.73 -1.71 6.77
N GLY A 77 2.02 -2.14 5.74
CA GLY A 77 2.24 -3.44 5.11
C GLY A 77 3.61 -3.55 4.47
N CYS A 78 4.05 -2.50 3.76
CA CYS A 78 5.37 -2.48 3.14
C CYS A 78 6.48 -2.59 4.20
N VAL A 79 6.36 -1.86 5.30
CA VAL A 79 7.33 -1.92 6.40
C VAL A 79 7.35 -3.31 7.04
N ALA A 80 6.20 -3.87 7.35
CA ALA A 80 6.11 -5.19 7.99
C ALA A 80 6.70 -6.30 7.10
N ILE A 81 6.35 -6.30 5.83
CA ILE A 81 6.87 -7.28 4.86
C ILE A 81 8.38 -7.09 4.70
N GLY A 82 8.85 -5.84 4.61
CA GLY A 82 10.28 -5.54 4.49
C GLY A 82 11.09 -6.06 5.67
N ILE A 83 10.58 -5.89 6.89
CA ILE A 83 11.23 -6.43 8.10
C ILE A 83 11.31 -7.96 8.02
N LYS A 84 10.23 -8.61 7.60
CA LYS A 84 10.20 -10.07 7.48
C LYS A 84 11.19 -10.56 6.42
N MET A 85 11.28 -9.86 5.30
CA MET A 85 12.23 -10.17 4.23
C MET A 85 13.67 -10.12 4.75
N GLU A 86 14.01 -9.06 5.48
CA GLU A 86 15.36 -8.88 6.00
C GLU A 86 15.67 -9.92 7.09
N ALA A 87 14.71 -10.21 7.96
CA ALA A 87 14.88 -11.26 8.97
C ALA A 87 15.15 -12.61 8.31
N ALA A 88 14.40 -12.94 7.27
CA ALA A 88 14.61 -14.19 6.54
C ALA A 88 16.00 -14.24 5.89
N ASN A 89 16.44 -13.11 5.32
CA ASN A 89 17.75 -13.01 4.69
C ASN A 89 18.89 -13.24 5.71
N GLN A 90 18.71 -12.73 6.93
CA GLN A 90 19.72 -12.87 7.99
C GLN A 90 19.55 -14.15 8.82
N GLY A 91 18.54 -14.96 8.55
CA GLY A 91 18.28 -16.19 9.31
C GLY A 91 17.71 -15.93 10.71
N ILE A 92 17.11 -14.76 10.92
CA ILE A 92 16.51 -14.40 12.21
C ILE A 92 15.07 -14.91 12.23
N LEU A 93 14.72 -15.69 13.27
CA LEU A 93 13.36 -16.18 13.45
C LEU A 93 12.51 -15.11 14.13
N ILE A 94 11.39 -14.78 13.50
CA ILE A 94 10.41 -13.86 14.04
C ILE A 94 9.04 -14.53 13.97
N ASP A 95 8.38 -14.67 15.11
CA ASP A 95 7.06 -15.31 15.17
C ASP A 95 5.98 -14.42 14.57
N SER A 96 6.04 -13.13 14.87
CA SER A 96 5.09 -12.18 14.31
C SER A 96 5.70 -10.79 14.28
N ILE A 97 5.18 -9.93 13.41
CA ILE A 97 5.58 -8.54 13.30
C ILE A 97 4.33 -7.70 13.40
N HIS A 98 4.33 -6.74 14.30
CA HIS A 98 3.24 -5.79 14.46
C HIS A 98 3.77 -4.40 14.16
N VAL A 99 3.15 -3.73 13.20
CA VAL A 99 3.50 -2.35 12.83
C VAL A 99 2.28 -1.47 13.08
N GLY A 100 2.41 -0.56 14.02
CA GLY A 100 1.42 0.48 14.23
C GLY A 100 1.75 1.70 13.37
N ILE A 101 0.74 2.40 12.90
CA ILE A 101 0.93 3.59 12.10
C ILE A 101 -0.06 4.67 12.52
N GLU A 102 0.43 5.87 12.68
CA GLU A 102 -0.39 7.05 12.95
C GLU A 102 -0.14 8.06 11.83
N MET A 103 -1.20 8.66 11.33
CA MET A 103 -1.13 9.74 10.36
C MET A 103 -2.07 10.84 10.80
N ASP A 104 -1.56 12.06 10.80
CA ASP A 104 -2.36 13.24 11.11
C ASP A 104 -2.92 13.81 9.82
N PHE A 105 -4.22 14.12 9.85
CA PHE A 105 -4.91 14.74 8.74
C PHE A 105 -5.63 15.99 9.22
N ASP A 106 -5.67 16.98 8.37
CA ASP A 106 -6.56 18.11 8.55
C ASP A 106 -7.70 17.96 7.54
N ASP A 107 -8.81 17.37 7.99
CA ASP A 107 -9.96 17.12 7.12
C ASP A 107 -10.58 18.40 6.57
N SER A 108 -10.38 19.53 7.25
CA SER A 108 -10.85 20.82 6.73
C SER A 108 -10.12 21.22 5.46
N ALA A 109 -8.87 20.79 5.29
CA ALA A 109 -8.10 21.09 4.08
C ALA A 109 -8.74 20.44 2.83
N ALA A 110 -9.29 19.25 2.98
CA ALA A 110 -9.98 18.56 1.89
C ALA A 110 -11.23 19.32 1.43
N LEU A 111 -11.80 20.14 2.32
CA LEU A 111 -12.96 20.99 2.03
C LEU A 111 -12.57 22.40 1.61
N GLY A 112 -11.29 22.65 1.37
CA GLY A 112 -10.81 23.98 0.94
C GLY A 112 -10.82 25.02 2.04
N MET A 113 -10.75 24.60 3.30
CA MET A 113 -10.81 25.51 4.45
C MET A 113 -9.43 25.75 5.04
N GLY A 114 -9.23 26.96 5.56
CA GLY A 114 -8.03 27.31 6.30
C GLY A 114 -6.79 27.50 5.43
N SER A 115 -5.66 27.74 6.11
CA SER A 115 -4.39 28.04 5.45
C SER A 115 -3.70 26.80 4.88
N ASN A 116 -4.14 25.60 5.27
CA ASN A 116 -3.58 24.33 4.79
C ASN A 116 -4.40 23.71 3.66
N SER A 117 -5.26 24.50 3.02
CA SER A 117 -6.17 24.03 1.99
C SER A 117 -5.48 23.79 0.65
N ALA A 118 -4.33 23.14 0.68
CA ALA A 118 -3.70 22.68 -0.54
C ALA A 118 -4.48 21.46 -1.00
N ALA A 119 -5.43 21.66 -1.88
CA ALA A 119 -6.14 20.53 -2.48
C ALA A 119 -5.16 19.71 -3.31
N PRO A 120 -5.28 18.40 -3.28
CA PRO A 120 -4.46 17.54 -4.14
C PRO A 120 -4.79 17.77 -5.62
#